data_f5e775d4258d84d44bfde74e85557366
#
_entry.id   f5e775d4258d84d44bfde74e85557366
#
_cell.length_a   1.000
_cell.length_b   1.000
_cell.length_c   1.000
_cell.angle_alpha   90.00
_cell.angle_beta   90.00
_cell.angle_gamma   90.00
#
_symmetry.space_group_name_H-M   'P 1'
#
loop_
_entity.id
_entity.type
_entity.pdbx_description
1 polymer ?
#
loop_
_entity_poly.entity_id
_entity_poly.type
_entity_poly.pdbx_seq_one_letter_code
_entity_poly.pdbx_strand_id
1 'polypeptide(L)'
;MSNASVRLATPEDAADISRILLEAFTVIREHYNAEAFAVVTPKSEIIESRFTEGPMWVAEIDGRVVGTVSLTTEPEGLYMRSMAVSPTAQKLGIGRLLLDALHEHAVGTGLTRIFLYTLPFQSGARAMYEKHGYRWVRDTTADEWYGVPGLEMEKFVGKENVA
;
A
#
# COMPACT_ATOMS: atom_id res chain seq x y z
N MET A 1 3.67 -13.80 20.60
CA MET A 1 3.86 -12.39 20.25
C MET A 1 4.76 -12.30 19.04
N SER A 2 4.40 -11.45 18.12
CA SER A 2 5.26 -11.24 16.97
C SER A 2 6.34 -10.22 17.30
N ASN A 3 7.53 -10.40 16.70
CA ASN A 3 8.62 -9.44 16.79
C ASN A 3 8.58 -8.50 15.58
N ALA A 4 7.37 -8.08 15.22
CA ALA A 4 7.17 -7.27 14.02
C ALA A 4 7.62 -5.83 14.27
N SER A 5 8.29 -5.26 13.28
CA SER A 5 8.70 -3.86 13.29
C SER A 5 8.62 -3.30 11.88
N VAL A 6 8.55 -1.98 11.78
CA VAL A 6 8.47 -1.26 10.50
C VAL A 6 9.61 -0.27 10.43
N ARG A 7 10.21 -0.13 9.26
CA ARG A 7 11.24 0.86 9.00
C ARG A 7 11.10 1.38 7.58
N LEU A 8 11.74 2.51 7.30
CA LEU A 8 11.86 2.98 5.93
C LEU A 8 12.69 1.98 5.13
N ALA A 9 12.24 1.70 3.93
CA ALA A 9 12.96 0.83 3.01
C ALA A 9 14.13 1.58 2.38
N THR A 10 15.13 0.82 1.96
CA THR A 10 16.25 1.33 1.18
C THR A 10 16.32 0.54 -0.14
N PRO A 11 17.09 1.01 -1.12
CA PRO A 11 17.18 0.28 -2.40
C PRO A 11 17.58 -1.19 -2.26
N GLU A 12 18.30 -1.54 -1.20
CA GLU A 12 18.67 -2.94 -0.94
C GLU A 12 17.46 -3.81 -0.64
N ASP A 13 16.33 -3.21 -0.29
CA ASP A 13 15.09 -3.95 -0.02
C ASP A 13 14.30 -4.27 -1.28
N ALA A 14 14.72 -3.79 -2.45
CA ALA A 14 13.92 -3.89 -3.67
C ALA A 14 13.53 -5.33 -4.02
N ALA A 15 14.46 -6.27 -3.88
CA ALA A 15 14.18 -7.67 -4.20
C ALA A 15 13.14 -8.25 -3.25
N ASP A 16 13.24 -7.94 -1.96
CA ASP A 16 12.26 -8.40 -0.98
C ASP A 16 10.90 -7.78 -1.21
N ILE A 17 10.85 -6.49 -1.54
CA ILE A 17 9.59 -5.82 -1.85
C ILE A 17 8.93 -6.46 -3.06
N SER A 18 9.71 -6.71 -4.12
CA SER A 18 9.21 -7.37 -5.32
C SER A 18 8.63 -8.74 -4.98
N ARG A 19 9.33 -9.51 -4.14
CA ARG A 19 8.88 -10.83 -3.69
C ARG A 19 7.56 -10.74 -2.95
N ILE A 20 7.43 -9.80 -2.01
CA ILE A 20 6.21 -9.63 -1.22
C ILE A 20 5.02 -9.28 -2.11
N LEU A 21 5.21 -8.36 -3.05
CA LEU A 21 4.14 -7.98 -3.97
C LEU A 21 3.70 -9.18 -4.82
N LEU A 22 4.66 -9.96 -5.32
CA LEU A 22 4.32 -11.13 -6.12
C LEU A 22 3.57 -12.17 -5.29
N GLU A 23 4.04 -12.45 -4.07
CA GLU A 23 3.37 -13.42 -3.19
C GLU A 23 1.94 -13.00 -2.88
N ALA A 24 1.76 -11.75 -2.51
CA ALA A 24 0.46 -11.25 -2.09
C ALA A 24 -0.54 -11.22 -3.25
N PHE A 25 -0.13 -10.70 -4.40
CA PHE A 25 -1.05 -10.54 -5.53
C PHE A 25 -1.27 -11.82 -6.32
N THR A 26 -0.37 -12.81 -6.21
CA THR A 26 -0.60 -14.13 -6.83
C THR A 26 -1.84 -14.79 -6.25
N VAL A 27 -2.14 -14.55 -4.97
CA VAL A 27 -3.33 -15.12 -4.32
C VAL A 27 -4.62 -14.68 -5.03
N ILE A 28 -4.63 -13.46 -5.60
CA ILE A 28 -5.82 -12.92 -6.26
C ILE A 28 -5.60 -12.71 -7.75
N ARG A 29 -4.65 -13.44 -8.33
CA ARG A 29 -4.25 -13.28 -9.73
C ARG A 29 -5.41 -13.39 -10.70
N GLU A 30 -6.39 -14.24 -10.40
CA GLU A 30 -7.52 -14.46 -11.29
C GLU A 30 -8.36 -13.21 -11.54
N HIS A 31 -8.25 -12.20 -10.68
CA HIS A 31 -9.01 -10.96 -10.80
C HIS A 31 -8.30 -9.91 -11.66
N TYR A 32 -7.12 -10.22 -12.20
CA TYR A 32 -6.34 -9.32 -13.02
C TYR A 32 -6.14 -9.89 -14.41
N ASN A 33 -6.13 -9.02 -15.43
CA ASN A 33 -5.60 -9.42 -16.73
C ASN A 33 -4.07 -9.39 -16.64
N ALA A 34 -3.39 -9.87 -17.69
CA ALA A 34 -1.93 -9.98 -17.66
C ALA A 34 -1.24 -8.63 -17.46
N GLU A 35 -1.74 -7.59 -18.11
CA GLU A 35 -1.15 -6.26 -18.02
C GLU A 35 -1.29 -5.70 -16.60
N ALA A 36 -2.49 -5.77 -16.03
CA ALA A 36 -2.75 -5.27 -14.69
C ALA A 36 -1.92 -6.03 -13.65
N PHE A 37 -1.83 -7.36 -13.82
CA PHE A 37 -1.04 -8.16 -12.88
C PHE A 37 0.44 -7.75 -12.92
N ALA A 38 0.98 -7.50 -14.10
CA ALA A 38 2.37 -7.06 -14.22
C ALA A 38 2.61 -5.72 -13.52
N VAL A 39 1.62 -4.82 -13.54
CA VAL A 39 1.74 -3.51 -12.89
C VAL A 39 1.81 -3.65 -11.37
N VAL A 40 1.00 -4.55 -10.77
CA VAL A 40 0.98 -4.72 -9.31
C VAL A 40 2.10 -5.64 -8.81
N THR A 41 2.80 -6.34 -9.71
CA THR A 41 3.92 -7.21 -9.35
C THR A 41 5.20 -6.78 -10.06
N PRO A 42 5.68 -5.55 -9.82
CA PRO A 42 6.87 -5.05 -10.51
C PRO A 42 8.12 -5.81 -10.10
N LYS A 43 9.05 -5.91 -11.06
CA LYS A 43 10.36 -6.51 -10.78
C LYS A 43 11.20 -5.56 -9.95
N SER A 44 12.27 -6.09 -9.35
CA SER A 44 13.10 -5.30 -8.43
C SER A 44 13.68 -4.06 -9.07
N GLU A 45 14.01 -4.10 -10.35
CA GLU A 45 14.54 -2.91 -11.06
C GLU A 45 13.53 -1.77 -11.07
N ILE A 46 12.26 -2.09 -11.24
CA ILE A 46 11.20 -1.09 -11.20
C ILE A 46 11.06 -0.53 -9.78
N ILE A 47 11.12 -1.42 -8.78
CA ILE A 47 11.06 -0.99 -7.38
C ILE A 47 12.20 -0.02 -7.08
N GLU A 48 13.42 -0.34 -7.53
CA GLU A 48 14.56 0.54 -7.32
C GLU A 48 14.32 1.94 -7.88
N SER A 49 13.71 2.02 -9.07
CA SER A 49 13.44 3.31 -9.69
C SER A 49 12.41 4.13 -8.91
N ARG A 50 11.56 3.47 -8.12
CA ARG A 50 10.48 4.15 -7.39
C ARG A 50 10.98 4.87 -6.13
N PHE A 51 12.20 4.60 -5.68
CA PHE A 51 12.72 5.26 -4.48
C PHE A 51 12.90 6.76 -4.68
N THR A 52 12.97 7.24 -5.91
CA THR A 52 13.02 8.68 -6.20
C THR A 52 11.62 9.30 -6.22
N GLU A 53 10.56 8.51 -6.21
CA GLU A 53 9.18 9.01 -6.29
C GLU A 53 8.59 9.30 -4.91
N GLY A 54 9.11 8.67 -3.87
CA GLY A 54 8.62 8.88 -2.52
C GLY A 54 9.07 7.77 -1.60
N PRO A 55 8.72 7.88 -0.30
CA PRO A 55 9.17 6.89 0.68
C PRO A 55 8.44 5.56 0.51
N MET A 56 9.14 4.50 0.88
CA MET A 56 8.58 3.17 1.00
C MET A 56 8.93 2.62 2.37
N TRP A 57 8.08 1.75 2.90
CA TRP A 57 8.30 1.09 4.17
C TRP A 57 8.29 -0.41 3.99
N VAL A 58 9.04 -1.09 4.82
CA VAL A 58 8.98 -2.55 4.95
C VAL A 58 8.69 -2.91 6.39
N ALA A 59 7.91 -3.97 6.56
CA ALA A 59 7.68 -4.58 7.85
C ALA A 59 8.47 -5.86 7.91
N GLU A 60 9.08 -6.12 9.07
CA GLU A 60 9.92 -7.31 9.28
C GLU A 60 9.45 -8.09 10.49
N ILE A 61 9.61 -9.40 10.41
CA ILE A 61 9.50 -10.29 11.56
C ILE A 61 10.79 -11.09 11.61
N ASP A 62 11.53 -10.97 12.72
CA ASP A 62 12.80 -11.68 12.92
C ASP A 62 13.77 -11.47 11.75
N GLY A 63 13.83 -10.22 11.26
CA GLY A 63 14.75 -9.86 10.19
C GLY A 63 14.29 -10.20 8.78
N ARG A 64 13.13 -10.82 8.63
CA ARG A 64 12.59 -11.15 7.31
C ARG A 64 11.51 -10.16 6.92
N VAL A 65 11.62 -9.59 5.73
CA VAL A 65 10.61 -8.66 5.20
C VAL A 65 9.33 -9.44 4.90
N VAL A 66 8.21 -8.98 5.48
CA VAL A 66 6.91 -9.63 5.33
C VAL A 66 5.82 -8.68 4.85
N GLY A 67 6.10 -7.41 4.69
CA GLY A 67 5.11 -6.45 4.21
C GLY A 67 5.76 -5.20 3.67
N THR A 68 4.99 -4.43 2.91
CA THR A 68 5.48 -3.19 2.29
C THR A 68 4.32 -2.24 1.99
N VAL A 69 4.63 -0.96 1.87
CA VAL A 69 3.72 0.07 1.37
C VAL A 69 4.55 1.25 0.88
N SER A 70 4.04 1.99 -0.11
CA SER A 70 4.72 3.18 -0.61
C SER A 70 3.77 4.37 -0.68
N LEU A 71 4.36 5.57 -0.70
CA LEU A 71 3.62 6.82 -0.71
C LEU A 71 4.28 7.77 -1.70
N THR A 72 3.48 8.39 -2.55
CA THR A 72 3.96 9.41 -3.48
C THR A 72 3.14 10.68 -3.30
N THR A 73 3.72 11.81 -3.69
CA THR A 73 3.01 13.09 -3.66
C THR A 73 2.45 13.36 -5.04
N GLU A 74 1.13 13.53 -5.10
CA GLU A 74 0.42 13.78 -6.34
C GLU A 74 -0.35 15.09 -6.21
N PRO A 75 -0.85 15.67 -7.34
CA PRO A 75 -1.65 16.88 -7.25
C PRO A 75 -2.88 16.72 -6.35
N GLU A 76 -3.45 15.52 -6.30
CA GLU A 76 -4.66 15.24 -5.52
C GLU A 76 -4.39 14.98 -4.04
N GLY A 77 -3.13 14.80 -3.65
CA GLY A 77 -2.74 14.51 -2.28
C GLY A 77 -1.66 13.45 -2.22
N LEU A 78 -1.59 12.76 -1.10
CA LEU A 78 -0.64 11.68 -0.91
C LEU A 78 -1.25 10.38 -1.40
N TYR A 79 -0.60 9.75 -2.37
CA TYR A 79 -1.09 8.51 -2.96
C TYR A 79 -0.38 7.31 -2.33
N MET A 80 -1.17 6.47 -1.65
CA MET A 80 -0.68 5.22 -1.07
C MET A 80 -0.86 4.10 -2.08
N ARG A 81 0.23 3.39 -2.40
CA ARG A 81 0.16 2.29 -3.36
C ARG A 81 1.01 1.12 -2.91
N SER A 82 0.78 -0.02 -3.52
CA SER A 82 1.58 -1.24 -3.33
C SER A 82 1.61 -1.68 -1.88
N MET A 83 0.46 -1.60 -1.22
CA MET A 83 0.29 -2.13 0.12
C MET A 83 0.14 -3.64 0.03
N ALA A 84 1.02 -4.38 0.67
CA ALA A 84 0.97 -5.83 0.61
C ALA A 84 1.59 -6.46 1.85
N VAL A 85 1.02 -7.59 2.27
CA VAL A 85 1.53 -8.39 3.38
C VAL A 85 1.65 -9.82 2.88
N SER A 86 2.77 -10.46 3.18
CA SER A 86 2.99 -11.85 2.80
C SER A 86 1.84 -12.73 3.31
N PRO A 87 1.35 -13.68 2.49
CA PRO A 87 0.29 -14.58 2.95
C PRO A 87 0.65 -15.33 4.23
N THR A 88 1.94 -15.58 4.47
CA THR A 88 2.37 -16.29 5.68
C THR A 88 2.37 -15.41 6.92
N ALA A 89 2.19 -14.11 6.76
CA ALA A 89 2.22 -13.15 7.87
C ALA A 89 0.89 -12.42 8.05
N GLN A 90 -0.18 -12.97 7.48
CA GLN A 90 -1.52 -12.38 7.62
C GLN A 90 -1.99 -12.50 9.07
N LYS A 91 -2.85 -11.56 9.49
CA LYS A 91 -3.49 -11.56 10.82
C LYS A 91 -2.52 -11.34 11.97
N LEU A 92 -1.32 -10.83 11.68
CA LEU A 92 -0.33 -10.50 12.72
C LEU A 92 -0.22 -9.00 12.96
N GLY A 93 -1.13 -8.21 12.39
CA GLY A 93 -1.11 -6.77 12.58
C GLY A 93 -0.10 -6.03 11.72
N ILE A 94 0.45 -6.68 10.69
CA ILE A 94 1.49 -6.07 9.83
C ILE A 94 0.93 -4.88 9.06
N GLY A 95 -0.27 -5.02 8.49
CA GLY A 95 -0.90 -3.92 7.76
C GLY A 95 -1.10 -2.69 8.64
N ARG A 96 -1.52 -2.90 9.89
CA ARG A 96 -1.69 -1.81 10.83
C ARG A 96 -0.37 -1.09 11.10
N LEU A 97 0.71 -1.85 11.31
CA LEU A 97 2.01 -1.24 11.56
C LEU A 97 2.47 -0.39 10.38
N LEU A 98 2.26 -0.89 9.17
CA LEU A 98 2.61 -0.16 7.96
C LEU A 98 1.79 1.12 7.83
N LEU A 99 0.48 1.03 8.07
CA LEU A 99 -0.39 2.20 8.00
C LEU A 99 -0.02 3.24 9.06
N ASP A 100 0.27 2.80 10.28
CA ASP A 100 0.66 3.72 11.35
C ASP A 100 1.92 4.51 10.97
N ALA A 101 2.92 3.83 10.42
CA ALA A 101 4.16 4.48 10.01
C ALA A 101 3.91 5.48 8.86
N LEU A 102 3.10 5.07 7.90
CA LEU A 102 2.77 5.93 6.76
C LEU A 102 1.99 7.16 7.23
N HIS A 103 1.02 6.98 8.13
CA HIS A 103 0.22 8.09 8.65
C HIS A 103 1.08 9.08 9.43
N GLU A 104 2.00 8.58 10.24
CA GLU A 104 2.90 9.45 10.98
C GLU A 104 3.75 10.30 10.02
N HIS A 105 4.27 9.69 8.98
CA HIS A 105 5.02 10.42 7.96
C HIS A 105 4.14 11.45 7.26
N ALA A 106 2.92 11.08 6.91
CA ALA A 106 2.00 11.94 6.18
C ALA A 106 1.71 13.23 6.96
N VAL A 107 1.50 13.12 8.27
CA VAL A 107 1.27 14.30 9.12
C VAL A 107 2.43 15.28 8.99
N GLY A 108 3.65 14.77 8.94
CA GLY A 108 4.84 15.61 8.84
C GLY A 108 5.00 16.34 7.51
N THR A 109 4.30 15.90 6.46
CA THR A 109 4.40 16.56 5.14
C THR A 109 3.60 17.86 5.05
N GLY A 110 2.65 18.06 5.95
CA GLY A 110 1.73 19.19 5.86
C GLY A 110 0.57 18.98 4.91
N LEU A 111 0.58 17.90 4.12
CA LEU A 111 -0.55 17.54 3.27
C LEU A 111 -1.52 16.74 4.10
N THR A 112 -2.82 16.89 3.81
CA THR A 112 -3.84 16.30 4.69
C THR A 112 -4.60 15.15 4.06
N ARG A 113 -4.59 15.01 2.74
CA ARG A 113 -5.36 13.96 2.08
C ARG A 113 -4.47 12.80 1.67
N ILE A 114 -4.83 11.60 2.12
CA ILE A 114 -4.24 10.35 1.64
C ILE A 114 -5.31 9.61 0.85
N PHE A 115 -4.98 9.10 -0.33
CA PHE A 115 -5.93 8.35 -1.12
C PHE A 115 -5.29 7.09 -1.67
N LEU A 116 -6.15 6.12 -2.01
CA LEU A 116 -5.71 4.83 -2.55
C LEU A 116 -6.79 4.27 -3.48
N TYR A 117 -6.39 3.29 -4.27
CA TYR A 117 -7.33 2.51 -5.07
C TYR A 117 -7.25 1.05 -4.64
N THR A 118 -8.40 0.40 -4.53
CA THR A 118 -8.45 -1.03 -4.19
C THR A 118 -9.54 -1.67 -5.02
N LEU A 119 -9.65 -3.00 -4.94
CA LEU A 119 -10.59 -3.75 -5.75
C LEU A 119 -11.75 -4.23 -4.90
N PRO A 120 -12.97 -4.28 -5.49
CA PRO A 120 -14.17 -4.63 -4.70
C PRO A 120 -14.12 -6.00 -4.04
N PHE A 121 -13.42 -6.96 -4.68
CA PHE A 121 -13.32 -8.31 -4.13
C PHE A 121 -12.27 -8.44 -3.02
N GLN A 122 -11.50 -7.37 -2.76
CA GLN A 122 -10.55 -7.36 -1.65
C GLN A 122 -11.23 -6.86 -0.38
N SER A 123 -12.25 -7.59 0.05
CA SER A 123 -13.08 -7.14 1.18
C SER A 123 -12.26 -7.01 2.47
N GLY A 124 -11.27 -7.87 2.67
CA GLY A 124 -10.41 -7.77 3.84
C GLY A 124 -9.58 -6.49 3.85
N ALA A 125 -9.04 -6.12 2.69
CA ALA A 125 -8.28 -4.89 2.55
C ALA A 125 -9.18 -3.67 2.78
N ARG A 126 -10.36 -3.66 2.17
CA ARG A 126 -11.30 -2.55 2.35
C ARG A 126 -11.69 -2.39 3.81
N ALA A 127 -11.99 -3.50 4.50
CA ALA A 127 -12.36 -3.47 5.92
C ALA A 127 -11.22 -2.91 6.77
N MET A 128 -9.97 -3.29 6.45
CA MET A 128 -8.81 -2.76 7.16
C MET A 128 -8.68 -1.25 6.96
N TYR A 129 -8.84 -0.78 5.72
CA TYR A 129 -8.76 0.65 5.46
C TYR A 129 -9.85 1.41 6.19
N GLU A 130 -11.08 0.89 6.15
CA GLU A 130 -12.20 1.52 6.87
C GLU A 130 -11.94 1.59 8.37
N LYS A 131 -11.40 0.53 8.93
CA LYS A 131 -11.05 0.50 10.35
C LYS A 131 -10.01 1.56 10.70
N HIS A 132 -9.16 1.92 9.75
CA HIS A 132 -8.12 2.92 9.97
C HIS A 132 -8.52 4.32 9.50
N GLY A 133 -9.82 4.53 9.27
CA GLY A 133 -10.34 5.87 9.01
C GLY A 133 -10.48 6.25 7.55
N TYR A 134 -10.25 5.31 6.64
CA TYR A 134 -10.47 5.56 5.22
C TYR A 134 -11.94 5.41 4.89
N ARG A 135 -12.42 6.20 3.93
CA ARG A 135 -13.81 6.14 3.48
C ARG A 135 -13.83 6.00 1.95
N TRP A 136 -14.90 5.39 1.45
CA TRP A 136 -15.15 5.27 0.02
C TRP A 136 -15.41 6.65 -0.57
N VAL A 137 -14.80 6.92 -1.74
CA VAL A 137 -15.02 8.16 -2.48
C VAL A 137 -15.89 7.89 -3.70
N ARG A 138 -15.50 6.92 -4.52
CA ARG A 138 -16.22 6.59 -5.76
C ARG A 138 -15.75 5.25 -6.29
N ASP A 139 -16.54 4.68 -7.18
CA ASP A 139 -16.08 3.53 -7.95
C ASP A 139 -15.29 4.02 -9.15
N THR A 140 -14.26 3.26 -9.54
CA THR A 140 -13.47 3.55 -10.73
C THR A 140 -13.91 2.62 -11.85
N THR A 141 -13.73 3.08 -13.10
CA THR A 141 -14.13 2.29 -14.26
C THR A 141 -12.94 1.51 -14.82
N ALA A 142 -13.24 0.50 -15.65
CA ALA A 142 -12.22 -0.36 -16.21
C ALA A 142 -11.16 0.42 -17.00
N ASP A 143 -11.58 1.47 -17.70
CA ASP A 143 -10.66 2.25 -18.54
C ASP A 143 -9.75 3.17 -17.74
N GLU A 144 -10.01 3.38 -16.46
CA GLU A 144 -9.14 4.21 -15.63
C GLU A 144 -7.86 3.47 -15.23
N TRP A 145 -7.89 2.13 -15.19
CA TRP A 145 -6.72 1.38 -14.75
C TRP A 145 -6.70 -0.01 -15.38
N TYR A 146 -5.99 -0.14 -16.48
CA TYR A 146 -5.63 -1.41 -17.14
C TYR A 146 -6.79 -2.41 -17.27
N GLY A 147 -8.00 -1.94 -17.49
CA GLY A 147 -9.15 -2.82 -17.71
C GLY A 147 -9.76 -3.40 -16.45
N VAL A 148 -9.35 -2.96 -15.27
CA VAL A 148 -9.85 -3.50 -14.00
C VAL A 148 -10.57 -2.42 -13.22
N PRO A 149 -11.89 -2.53 -13.05
CA PRO A 149 -12.64 -1.55 -12.24
C PRO A 149 -12.32 -1.74 -10.75
N GLY A 150 -12.31 -0.64 -10.02
CA GLY A 150 -12.00 -0.66 -8.60
C GLY A 150 -12.78 0.40 -7.85
N LEU A 151 -12.21 0.82 -6.71
CA LEU A 151 -12.79 1.92 -5.95
C LEU A 151 -11.68 2.76 -5.34
N GLU A 152 -11.99 4.03 -5.13
CA GLU A 152 -11.09 4.99 -4.52
C GLU A 152 -11.51 5.22 -3.08
N MET A 153 -10.54 5.23 -2.17
CA MET A 153 -10.76 5.54 -0.77
C MET A 153 -9.84 6.68 -0.33
N GLU A 154 -10.23 7.41 0.69
CA GLU A 154 -9.42 8.52 1.19
C GLU A 154 -9.50 8.60 2.70
N LYS A 155 -8.49 9.26 3.27
CA LYS A 155 -8.43 9.60 4.67
C LYS A 155 -7.76 10.98 4.80
N PHE A 156 -8.25 11.79 5.72
CA PHE A 156 -7.61 13.07 6.03
C PHE A 156 -6.86 12.95 7.34
N VAL A 157 -5.64 13.47 7.38
CA VAL A 157 -4.75 13.41 8.55
C VAL A 157 -4.28 14.82 8.90
N GLY A 158 -3.66 14.97 10.06
CA GLY A 158 -3.01 16.19 10.47
C GLY A 158 -3.96 17.17 11.11
N LYS A 159 -4.15 18.33 10.51
CA LYS A 159 -4.74 19.48 11.18
C LYS A 159 -6.25 19.56 11.11
N GLU A 160 -6.89 18.48 10.78
CA GLU A 160 -8.34 18.45 10.62
C GLU A 160 -9.10 18.85 11.90
N ASN A 161 -8.45 18.72 13.04
CA ASN A 161 -9.07 19.04 14.31
C ASN A 161 -8.92 20.50 14.68
N VAL A 162 -8.39 21.30 13.81
CA VAL A 162 -8.30 22.74 14.03
C VAL A 162 -9.71 23.28 13.87
N ALA A 163 -10.33 23.55 14.97
CA ALA A 163 -11.71 24.02 14.96
C ALA A 163 -11.75 25.51 14.75
#